data_1bee755c52a4cb16486350e5bf402625
#
_entry.id   1bee755c52a4cb16486350e5bf402625
#
_cell.length_a   1.000
_cell.length_b   1.000
_cell.length_c   1.000
_cell.angle_alpha   90.00
_cell.angle_beta   90.00
_cell.angle_gamma   90.00
#
_symmetry.space_group_name_H-M   'P 1'
#
loop_
_entity.id
_entity.type
_entity.pdbx_description
1 polymer ?
#
loop_
_entity_poly.entity_id
_entity_poly.type
_entity_poly.pdbx_seq_one_letter_code
_entity_poly.pdbx_strand_id
1 'polypeptide(L)'
;MLNFLRRSLQILVLTILGGMATQAMAAETTPAQQLSQWSAAAGQPGRAEQGRVFFNAKQGGEWSCASCHGTAPTQQGKHASTGKVIKPLAPAFNPQAFTDSARVDKWFRRNCKDVLSRECSAAEKADVLAYLISLKP
;
A
#
# COMPACT_ATOMS: atom_id res chain seq x y z
N MET A 1 21.04 -54.05 -34.35
CA MET A 1 20.14 -52.97 -34.78
C MET A 1 19.13 -52.52 -33.70
N LEU A 2 18.92 -53.27 -32.61
CA LEU A 2 17.93 -52.92 -31.58
C LEU A 2 18.42 -51.88 -30.55
N ASN A 3 19.69 -51.65 -30.40
CA ASN A 3 20.25 -50.75 -29.38
C ASN A 3 20.34 -49.27 -29.79
N PHE A 4 20.14 -48.96 -31.06
CA PHE A 4 20.15 -47.58 -31.53
C PHE A 4 18.81 -46.87 -31.35
N LEU A 5 17.70 -47.61 -31.40
CA LEU A 5 16.34 -47.08 -31.23
C LEU A 5 16.01 -46.73 -29.76
N ARG A 6 16.71 -47.34 -28.79
CA ARG A 6 16.46 -47.13 -27.36
C ARG A 6 17.11 -45.83 -26.80
N ARG A 7 18.13 -45.33 -27.48
CA ARG A 7 18.82 -44.10 -27.08
C ARG A 7 18.17 -42.82 -27.58
N SER A 8 17.42 -42.89 -28.67
CA SER A 8 16.72 -41.74 -29.25
C SER A 8 15.44 -41.37 -28.51
N LEU A 9 14.86 -42.29 -27.73
CA LEU A 9 13.59 -42.05 -27.01
C LEU A 9 13.83 -41.45 -25.59
N GLN A 10 15.06 -41.48 -25.09
CA GLN A 10 15.37 -40.93 -23.77
C GLN A 10 15.78 -39.45 -23.77
N ILE A 11 16.03 -38.85 -24.94
CA ILE A 11 16.44 -37.43 -25.05
C ILE A 11 15.24 -36.50 -25.23
N LEU A 12 14.02 -37.01 -25.50
CA LEU A 12 12.86 -36.18 -25.79
C LEU A 12 11.95 -35.88 -24.57
N VAL A 13 12.33 -36.35 -23.35
CA VAL A 13 11.49 -36.17 -22.16
C VAL A 13 12.05 -35.09 -21.21
N LEU A 14 13.19 -34.48 -21.51
CA LEU A 14 13.88 -33.60 -20.54
C LEU A 14 13.81 -32.09 -20.83
N THR A 15 12.88 -31.63 -21.67
CA THR A 15 12.81 -30.19 -22.02
C THR A 15 11.46 -29.52 -21.80
N ILE A 16 10.57 -30.05 -20.96
CA ILE A 16 9.34 -29.35 -20.57
C ILE A 16 9.30 -29.13 -19.05
N LEU A 17 10.37 -28.56 -18.48
CA LEU A 17 10.27 -27.75 -17.28
C LEU A 17 10.37 -26.28 -17.69
N GLY A 18 9.43 -25.85 -18.51
CA GLY A 18 9.21 -24.45 -18.80
C GLY A 18 8.79 -23.77 -17.51
N GLY A 19 9.64 -22.85 -17.00
CA GLY A 19 9.40 -22.09 -15.81
C GLY A 19 8.01 -21.44 -15.83
N MET A 20 7.13 -21.83 -14.92
CA MET A 20 5.97 -21.04 -14.54
C MET A 20 6.51 -19.78 -13.88
N ALA A 21 6.70 -18.72 -14.66
CA ALA A 21 6.86 -17.39 -14.13
C ALA A 21 5.56 -17.05 -13.39
N THR A 22 5.55 -17.22 -12.07
CA THR A 22 4.49 -16.68 -11.22
C THR A 22 4.56 -15.16 -11.33
N GLN A 23 3.75 -14.61 -12.21
CA GLN A 23 3.50 -13.17 -12.21
C GLN A 23 2.81 -12.87 -10.87
N ALA A 24 3.51 -12.22 -9.95
CA ALA A 24 2.91 -11.64 -8.77
C ALA A 24 1.97 -10.52 -9.24
N MET A 25 0.71 -10.88 -9.45
CA MET A 25 -0.35 -9.89 -9.64
C MET A 25 -0.45 -9.08 -8.36
N ALA A 26 -0.35 -7.76 -8.44
CA ALA A 26 -0.69 -6.89 -7.33
C ALA A 26 -2.09 -7.27 -6.84
N ALA A 27 -2.22 -7.65 -5.57
CA ALA A 27 -3.50 -8.09 -5.05
C ALA A 27 -4.45 -6.88 -5.01
N GLU A 28 -5.52 -6.95 -5.78
CA GLU A 28 -6.59 -5.96 -5.72
C GLU A 28 -7.20 -5.97 -4.32
N THR A 29 -7.52 -4.80 -3.80
CA THR A 29 -8.08 -4.61 -2.48
C THR A 29 -9.02 -3.40 -2.48
N THR A 30 -9.71 -3.17 -1.37
CA THR A 30 -10.52 -1.97 -1.17
C THR A 30 -10.05 -1.21 0.07
N PRO A 31 -10.35 0.10 0.19
CA PRO A 31 -10.04 0.85 1.41
C PRO A 31 -10.59 0.18 2.68
N ALA A 32 -11.80 -0.40 2.62
CA ALA A 32 -12.40 -1.10 3.75
C ALA A 32 -11.65 -2.39 4.11
N GLN A 33 -11.21 -3.16 3.13
CA GLN A 33 -10.39 -4.36 3.35
C GLN A 33 -9.03 -4.00 3.95
N GLN A 34 -8.38 -2.94 3.47
CA GLN A 34 -7.13 -2.44 4.04
C GLN A 34 -7.32 -2.01 5.51
N LEU A 35 -8.39 -1.27 5.81
CA LEU A 35 -8.73 -0.89 7.19
C LEU A 35 -8.95 -2.12 8.08
N SER A 36 -9.69 -3.12 7.61
CA SER A 36 -9.92 -4.37 8.33
C SER A 36 -8.61 -5.11 8.61
N GLN A 37 -7.73 -5.21 7.61
CA GLN A 37 -6.42 -5.84 7.73
C GLN A 37 -5.54 -5.16 8.80
N TRP A 38 -5.41 -3.84 8.76
CA TRP A 38 -4.61 -3.10 9.74
C TRP A 38 -5.24 -3.10 11.13
N SER A 39 -6.58 -3.05 11.23
CA SER A 39 -7.30 -3.17 12.51
C SER A 39 -7.07 -4.54 13.15
N ALA A 40 -7.13 -5.62 12.37
CA ALA A 40 -6.83 -6.98 12.84
C ALA A 40 -5.38 -7.09 13.32
N ALA A 41 -4.42 -6.57 12.55
CA ALA A 41 -3.00 -6.57 12.93
C ALA A 41 -2.71 -5.70 14.18
N ALA A 42 -3.52 -4.67 14.42
CA ALA A 42 -3.44 -3.81 15.62
C ALA A 42 -4.15 -4.41 16.85
N GLY A 43 -4.99 -5.42 16.67
CA GLY A 43 -5.85 -5.97 17.73
C GLY A 43 -6.97 -5.00 18.19
N GLN A 44 -7.23 -3.95 17.42
CA GLN A 44 -8.25 -2.93 17.72
C GLN A 44 -8.74 -2.25 16.43
N PRO A 45 -9.99 -1.74 16.41
CA PRO A 45 -10.49 -1.00 15.27
C PRO A 45 -9.74 0.31 15.06
N GLY A 46 -9.58 0.72 13.81
CA GLY A 46 -9.06 2.03 13.46
C GLY A 46 -10.03 3.15 13.90
N ARG A 47 -9.50 4.22 14.45
CA ARG A 47 -10.23 5.36 15.02
C ARG A 47 -9.99 6.62 14.20
N ALA A 48 -11.02 7.09 13.51
CA ALA A 48 -10.92 8.20 12.57
C ALA A 48 -10.38 9.51 13.23
N GLU A 49 -10.81 9.82 14.46
CA GLU A 49 -10.34 11.03 15.15
C GLU A 49 -8.86 10.94 15.51
N GLN A 50 -8.39 9.78 15.98
CA GLN A 50 -6.98 9.56 16.24
C GLN A 50 -6.16 9.66 14.95
N GLY A 51 -6.69 9.09 13.88
CA GLY A 51 -6.08 9.19 12.54
C GLY A 51 -5.99 10.65 12.06
N ARG A 52 -7.02 11.45 12.28
CA ARG A 52 -7.03 12.88 11.96
C ARG A 52 -5.93 13.63 12.73
N VAL A 53 -5.84 13.41 14.04
CA VAL A 53 -4.83 14.02 14.88
C VAL A 53 -3.43 13.60 14.44
N PHE A 54 -3.19 12.30 14.27
CA PHE A 54 -1.92 11.75 13.84
C PHE A 54 -1.49 12.28 12.46
N PHE A 55 -2.42 12.31 11.49
CA PHE A 55 -2.18 12.77 10.13
C PHE A 55 -1.72 14.23 10.06
N ASN A 56 -2.26 15.07 10.93
CA ASN A 56 -1.99 16.50 10.95
C ASN A 56 -0.83 16.91 11.85
N ALA A 57 -0.47 16.09 12.85
CA ALA A 57 0.58 16.41 13.79
C ALA A 57 1.99 16.11 13.23
N LYS A 58 2.93 16.98 13.49
CA LYS A 58 4.35 16.69 13.33
C LYS A 58 4.80 15.80 14.49
N GLN A 59 5.34 14.64 14.16
CA GLN A 59 5.73 13.61 15.13
C GLN A 59 7.22 13.73 15.53
N GLY A 60 7.67 14.97 15.78
CA GLY A 60 9.08 15.24 16.06
C GLY A 60 9.95 15.51 14.82
N GLY A 61 9.41 15.32 13.63
CA GLY A 61 10.05 15.63 12.36
C GLY A 61 9.69 17.01 11.81
N GLU A 62 10.23 17.32 10.65
CA GLU A 62 9.93 18.58 9.95
C GLU A 62 8.51 18.58 9.37
N TRP A 63 8.01 17.42 8.93
CA TRP A 63 6.75 17.28 8.22
C TRP A 63 5.74 16.42 8.96
N SER A 64 4.47 16.59 8.58
CA SER A 64 3.36 15.68 8.86
C SER A 64 2.83 15.10 7.55
N CYS A 65 1.92 14.14 7.60
CA CYS A 65 1.22 13.67 6.38
C CYS A 65 0.50 14.86 5.68
N ALA A 66 -0.11 15.73 6.49
CA ALA A 66 -0.81 16.92 6.00
C ALA A 66 0.10 17.93 5.31
N SER A 67 1.41 17.94 5.58
CA SER A 67 2.35 18.85 4.90
C SER A 67 2.38 18.66 3.37
N CYS A 68 2.11 17.43 2.90
CA CYS A 68 2.05 17.10 1.49
C CYS A 68 0.61 16.91 0.99
N HIS A 69 -0.28 16.35 1.81
CA HIS A 69 -1.62 15.94 1.42
C HIS A 69 -2.72 16.95 1.78
N GLY A 70 -2.39 18.02 2.51
CA GLY A 70 -3.35 18.95 3.09
C GLY A 70 -4.01 18.42 4.36
N THR A 71 -4.58 19.31 5.16
CA THR A 71 -5.22 18.98 6.46
C THR A 71 -6.49 18.15 6.32
N ALA A 72 -7.18 18.31 5.17
CA ALA A 72 -8.28 17.47 4.73
C ALA A 72 -7.95 17.01 3.30
N PRO A 73 -7.38 15.79 3.10
CA PRO A 73 -6.81 15.36 1.82
C PRO A 73 -7.88 14.94 0.80
N THR A 74 -8.86 15.81 0.59
CA THR A 74 -9.96 15.69 -0.38
C THR A 74 -9.66 16.37 -1.71
N GLN A 75 -8.56 17.13 -1.78
CA GLN A 75 -8.08 17.82 -2.96
C GLN A 75 -6.66 17.37 -3.31
N GLN A 76 -6.12 17.89 -4.41
CA GLN A 76 -4.73 17.65 -4.77
C GLN A 76 -3.79 18.25 -3.74
N GLY A 77 -2.83 17.45 -3.31
CA GLY A 77 -1.71 17.86 -2.51
C GLY A 77 -0.48 18.20 -3.34
N LYS A 78 0.60 18.55 -2.65
CA LYS A 78 1.88 18.89 -3.27
C LYS A 78 3.03 18.38 -2.40
N HIS A 79 3.93 17.61 -2.98
CA HIS A 79 5.08 17.06 -2.25
C HIS A 79 5.96 18.20 -1.70
N ALA A 80 6.21 18.20 -0.40
CA ALA A 80 6.83 19.32 0.31
C ALA A 80 8.20 19.72 -0.28
N SER A 81 9.05 18.74 -0.62
CA SER A 81 10.40 19.04 -1.14
C SER A 81 10.49 19.14 -2.65
N THR A 82 9.71 18.36 -3.43
CA THR A 82 9.84 18.29 -4.89
C THR A 82 8.80 19.13 -5.64
N GLY A 83 7.76 19.59 -4.96
CA GLY A 83 6.65 20.31 -5.57
C GLY A 83 5.75 19.44 -6.48
N LYS A 84 5.98 18.14 -6.58
CA LYS A 84 5.19 17.23 -7.42
C LYS A 84 3.74 17.17 -6.92
N VAL A 85 2.79 17.29 -7.83
CA VAL A 85 1.36 17.16 -7.53
C VAL A 85 1.03 15.75 -7.08
N ILE A 86 0.22 15.63 -6.03
CA ILE A 86 -0.27 14.38 -5.45
C ILE A 86 -1.79 14.36 -5.60
N LYS A 87 -2.36 13.25 -6.07
CA LYS A 87 -3.82 13.08 -6.16
C LYS A 87 -4.46 13.12 -4.77
N PRO A 88 -5.76 13.45 -4.66
CA PRO A 88 -6.50 13.31 -3.40
C PRO A 88 -6.26 11.96 -2.75
N LEU A 89 -6.11 11.94 -1.44
CA LEU A 89 -5.81 10.70 -0.71
C LEU A 89 -7.10 10.05 -0.17
N ALA A 90 -8.13 10.84 0.13
CA ALA A 90 -9.41 10.33 0.60
C ALA A 90 -10.12 9.51 -0.50
N PRO A 91 -10.53 8.25 -0.22
CA PRO A 91 -11.12 7.35 -1.22
C PRO A 91 -12.39 7.89 -1.89
N ALA A 92 -13.21 8.65 -1.17
CA ALA A 92 -14.42 9.27 -1.73
C ALA A 92 -14.13 10.31 -2.83
N PHE A 93 -12.90 10.84 -2.88
CA PHE A 93 -12.45 11.83 -3.87
C PHE A 93 -11.43 11.26 -4.87
N ASN A 94 -10.95 10.05 -4.62
CA ASN A 94 -10.04 9.30 -5.49
C ASN A 94 -10.35 7.79 -5.38
N PRO A 95 -11.24 7.26 -6.23
CA PRO A 95 -11.65 5.84 -6.17
C PRO A 95 -10.50 4.83 -6.34
N GLN A 96 -9.34 5.26 -6.86
CA GLN A 96 -8.16 4.40 -6.99
C GLN A 96 -7.27 4.40 -5.73
N ALA A 97 -7.58 5.23 -4.73
CA ALA A 97 -6.82 5.24 -3.48
C ALA A 97 -7.07 3.94 -2.71
N PHE A 98 -5.99 3.31 -2.24
CA PHE A 98 -5.99 2.08 -1.42
C PHE A 98 -6.60 0.84 -2.09
N THR A 99 -6.55 0.74 -3.43
CA THR A 99 -7.05 -0.41 -4.20
C THR A 99 -5.98 -1.41 -4.63
N ASP A 100 -4.73 -1.18 -4.27
CA ASP A 100 -3.57 -2.04 -4.59
C ASP A 100 -2.73 -2.22 -3.32
N SER A 101 -2.73 -3.42 -2.76
CA SER A 101 -2.07 -3.74 -1.49
C SER A 101 -0.58 -3.45 -1.51
N ALA A 102 0.12 -3.84 -2.57
CA ALA A 102 1.57 -3.64 -2.67
C ALA A 102 1.93 -2.14 -2.73
N ARG A 103 1.10 -1.36 -3.42
CA ARG A 103 1.23 0.10 -3.49
C ARG A 103 0.95 0.75 -2.14
N VAL A 104 -0.10 0.31 -1.42
CA VAL A 104 -0.44 0.80 -0.09
C VAL A 104 0.71 0.56 0.89
N ASP A 105 1.24 -0.67 0.94
CA ASP A 105 2.36 -1.02 1.80
C ASP A 105 3.62 -0.21 1.48
N LYS A 106 3.94 -0.07 0.19
CA LYS A 106 5.08 0.73 -0.27
C LYS A 106 4.98 2.17 0.21
N TRP A 107 3.80 2.80 0.04
CA TRP A 107 3.62 4.21 0.36
C TRP A 107 3.55 4.46 1.87
N PHE A 108 2.89 3.59 2.65
CA PHE A 108 2.94 3.69 4.12
C PHE A 108 4.38 3.60 4.62
N ARG A 109 5.14 2.58 4.17
CA ARG A 109 6.55 2.43 4.57
C ARG A 109 7.37 3.66 4.26
N ARG A 110 7.25 4.19 3.04
CA ARG A 110 8.02 5.35 2.61
C ARG A 110 7.61 6.62 3.36
N ASN A 111 6.32 6.95 3.36
CA ASN A 111 5.83 8.19 3.95
C ASN A 111 6.00 8.21 5.48
N CYS A 112 5.77 7.08 6.17
CA CYS A 112 6.03 7.00 7.59
C CYS A 112 7.52 7.22 7.92
N LYS A 113 8.42 6.65 7.09
CA LYS A 113 9.85 6.88 7.27
C LYS A 113 10.22 8.35 7.07
N ASP A 114 9.60 9.02 6.09
CA ASP A 114 9.86 10.45 5.81
C ASP A 114 9.35 11.38 6.93
N VAL A 115 8.20 11.07 7.54
CA VAL A 115 7.59 11.95 8.57
C VAL A 115 7.87 11.54 10.01
N LEU A 116 8.21 10.27 10.28
CA LEU A 116 8.41 9.72 11.63
C LEU A 116 9.83 9.21 11.87
N SER A 117 10.66 9.09 10.81
CA SER A 117 11.95 8.38 10.83
C SER A 117 11.85 6.91 11.23
N ARG A 118 10.65 6.32 11.18
CA ARG A 118 10.36 4.90 11.45
C ARG A 118 9.17 4.43 10.61
N GLU A 119 8.88 3.14 10.66
CA GLU A 119 7.62 2.63 10.11
C GLU A 119 6.43 2.98 11.03
N CYS A 120 5.26 3.16 10.41
CA CYS A 120 4.02 3.27 11.16
C CYS A 120 3.61 1.91 11.73
N SER A 121 3.12 1.91 12.96
CA SER A 121 2.49 0.73 13.56
C SER A 121 1.19 0.36 12.82
N ALA A 122 0.69 -0.85 13.04
CA ALA A 122 -0.59 -1.28 12.49
C ALA A 122 -1.75 -0.40 12.98
N ALA A 123 -1.72 0.03 14.25
CA ALA A 123 -2.73 0.94 14.82
C ALA A 123 -2.71 2.32 14.14
N GLU A 124 -1.53 2.91 13.93
CA GLU A 124 -1.40 4.18 13.21
C GLU A 124 -1.90 4.10 11.77
N LYS A 125 -1.61 2.99 11.06
CA LYS A 125 -2.13 2.76 9.70
C LYS A 125 -3.65 2.61 9.69
N ALA A 126 -4.22 1.86 10.65
CA ALA A 126 -5.66 1.69 10.80
C ALA A 126 -6.35 3.02 11.12
N ASP A 127 -5.82 3.80 12.06
CA ASP A 127 -6.36 5.09 12.47
C ASP A 127 -6.35 6.10 11.29
N VAL A 128 -5.22 6.21 10.58
CA VAL A 128 -5.11 7.06 9.37
C VAL A 128 -6.12 6.63 8.31
N LEU A 129 -6.24 5.34 8.03
CA LEU A 129 -7.15 4.86 7.01
C LEU A 129 -8.63 5.05 7.39
N ALA A 130 -8.97 4.87 8.68
CA ALA A 130 -10.29 5.19 9.21
C ALA A 130 -10.63 6.68 9.01
N TYR A 131 -9.67 7.57 9.28
CA TYR A 131 -9.82 9.00 9.01
C TYR A 131 -10.07 9.29 7.52
N LEU A 132 -9.24 8.75 6.63
CA LEU A 132 -9.36 9.00 5.19
C LEU A 132 -10.69 8.48 4.61
N ILE A 133 -11.18 7.35 5.08
CA ILE A 133 -12.49 6.77 4.69
C ILE A 133 -13.65 7.59 5.24
N SER A 134 -13.49 8.25 6.38
CA SER A 134 -14.53 9.08 7.00
C SER A 134 -14.81 10.38 6.23
N LEU A 135 -13.85 10.83 5.42
CA LEU A 135 -14.01 12.04 4.59
C LEU A 135 -14.97 11.77 3.45
N LYS A 136 -16.06 12.53 3.40
CA LYS A 136 -17.13 12.43 2.39
C LYS A 136 -17.25 13.74 1.63
N PRO A 137 -17.84 13.73 0.41
CA PRO A 137 -18.22 14.95 -0.31
C PRO A 137 -19.21 15.79 0.47
#